data_bf198a7a5fc231e5b6e12eaa817b33e0
#
_entry.id   bf198a7a5fc231e5b6e12eaa817b33e0
#
_cell.length_a   1.000
_cell.length_b   1.000
_cell.length_c   1.000
_cell.angle_alpha   90.00
_cell.angle_beta   90.00
_cell.angle_gamma   90.00
#
_symmetry.space_group_name_H-M   'P 1'
#
loop_
_entity.id
_entity.type
_entity.pdbx_description
1 polymer ?
#
loop_
_entity_poly.entity_id
_entity_poly.type
_entity_poly.pdbx_seq_one_letter_code
_entity_poly.pdbx_strand_id
1 'polypeptide(L)'
;MKGTKIKMLHLKTITKDNWIKAISLRVREDQKNFVASNAFSLAQLNFLEDFHAKGIYLDNEMIGFTLYGIDEEDHEYWIYRMMIDERHQGKGYGKEAVKLVIEDIKNIKEDRHQTITLSYEPTNDHAKRIYEKMGFQEIEGLIIDNEQLARFTF
;
A
#
# COMPACT_ATOMS: atom_id res chain seq x y z
N MET A 1 11.61 -34.06 11.17
CA MET A 1 11.25 -32.71 11.65
C MET A 1 10.22 -32.11 10.70
N LYS A 2 9.14 -31.65 11.24
CA LYS A 2 8.14 -30.94 10.43
C LYS A 2 8.69 -29.55 10.12
N GLY A 3 8.90 -29.25 8.86
CA GLY A 3 9.23 -27.90 8.45
C GLY A 3 8.10 -26.94 8.81
N THR A 4 8.43 -25.77 9.29
CA THR A 4 7.45 -24.71 9.48
C THR A 4 6.97 -24.28 8.10
N LYS A 5 5.66 -24.35 7.87
CA LYS A 5 5.09 -23.86 6.62
C LYS A 5 5.26 -22.33 6.59
N ILE A 6 6.06 -21.86 5.64
CA ILE A 6 6.25 -20.42 5.45
C ILE A 6 5.01 -19.88 4.76
N LYS A 7 4.31 -18.97 5.42
CA LYS A 7 3.17 -18.28 4.84
C LYS A 7 3.70 -17.15 3.94
N MET A 8 3.33 -17.18 2.68
CA MET A 8 3.78 -16.19 1.71
C MET A 8 2.65 -15.24 1.36
N LEU A 9 2.96 -13.96 1.35
CA LEU A 9 2.06 -12.95 0.82
C LEU A 9 2.24 -12.84 -0.69
N HIS A 10 1.16 -12.54 -1.37
CA HIS A 10 1.20 -12.21 -2.80
C HIS A 10 0.12 -11.20 -3.13
N LEU A 11 0.30 -10.51 -4.26
CA LEU A 11 -0.65 -9.51 -4.75
C LEU A 11 -1.50 -10.12 -5.85
N LYS A 12 -2.80 -9.81 -5.83
CA LYS A 12 -3.73 -10.16 -6.91
C LYS A 12 -4.55 -8.95 -7.31
N THR A 13 -4.70 -8.73 -8.61
CA THR A 13 -5.53 -7.65 -9.12
C THR A 13 -6.96 -7.76 -8.59
N ILE A 14 -7.55 -6.64 -8.21
CA ILE A 14 -8.96 -6.59 -7.84
C ILE A 14 -9.80 -6.69 -9.10
N THR A 15 -10.75 -7.62 -9.09
CA THR A 15 -11.63 -7.93 -10.21
C THR A 15 -13.08 -8.03 -9.73
N LYS A 16 -13.97 -8.34 -10.67
CA LYS A 16 -15.38 -8.62 -10.33
C LYS A 16 -15.54 -9.80 -9.36
N ASP A 17 -14.54 -10.66 -9.25
CA ASP A 17 -14.64 -11.87 -8.43
C ASP A 17 -14.20 -11.65 -6.99
N ASN A 18 -13.43 -10.60 -6.70
CA ASN A 18 -12.87 -10.39 -5.35
C ASN A 18 -13.09 -8.97 -4.78
N TRP A 19 -13.73 -8.07 -5.51
CA TRP A 19 -13.87 -6.68 -5.02
C TRP A 19 -14.78 -6.57 -3.79
N ILE A 20 -15.78 -7.44 -3.66
CA ILE A 20 -16.66 -7.45 -2.47
C ILE A 20 -15.83 -7.77 -1.22
N LYS A 21 -14.95 -8.75 -1.33
CA LYS A 21 -14.03 -9.06 -0.21
C LYS A 21 -13.15 -7.87 0.11
N ALA A 22 -12.62 -7.19 -0.92
CA ALA A 22 -11.75 -6.03 -0.72
C ALA A 22 -12.45 -4.92 0.09
N ILE A 23 -13.71 -4.59 -0.22
CA ILE A 23 -14.43 -3.55 0.50
C ILE A 23 -14.89 -3.98 1.89
N SER A 24 -14.85 -5.27 2.19
CA SER A 24 -15.18 -5.78 3.53
C SER A 24 -14.03 -5.68 4.53
N LEU A 25 -12.80 -5.49 4.05
CA LEU A 25 -11.63 -5.36 4.90
C LEU A 25 -11.65 -4.02 5.64
N ARG A 26 -11.19 -4.02 6.89
CA ARG A 26 -11.24 -2.84 7.75
C ARG A 26 -9.99 -2.71 8.59
N VAL A 27 -9.47 -1.49 8.70
CA VAL A 27 -8.45 -1.17 9.71
C VAL A 27 -9.11 -1.08 11.09
N ARG A 28 -8.28 -1.05 12.15
CA ARG A 28 -8.79 -0.85 13.50
C ARG A 28 -9.51 0.49 13.61
N GLU A 29 -10.46 0.58 14.52
CA GLU A 29 -11.27 1.78 14.72
C GLU A 29 -10.42 3.03 14.96
N ASP A 30 -9.30 2.89 15.69
CA ASP A 30 -8.37 4.00 15.96
C ASP A 30 -7.53 4.41 14.74
N GLN A 31 -7.59 3.65 13.65
CA GLN A 31 -6.85 3.90 12.42
C GLN A 31 -7.72 4.39 11.27
N LYS A 32 -9.03 4.33 11.38
CA LYS A 32 -9.92 4.59 10.23
C LYS A 32 -9.80 6.01 9.67
N ASN A 33 -9.32 6.96 10.45
CA ASN A 33 -9.11 8.32 9.99
C ASN A 33 -7.79 8.51 9.24
N PHE A 34 -6.89 7.51 9.29
CA PHE A 34 -5.59 7.56 8.62
C PHE A 34 -5.62 7.03 7.19
N VAL A 35 -6.65 6.30 6.82
CA VAL A 35 -6.73 5.62 5.52
C VAL A 35 -8.13 5.79 4.95
N ALA A 36 -8.21 6.13 3.66
CA ALA A 36 -9.50 6.11 2.97
C ALA A 36 -10.01 4.67 2.86
N SER A 37 -11.32 4.47 2.85
CA SER A 37 -11.91 3.13 2.72
C SER A 37 -11.54 2.49 1.39
N ASN A 38 -11.56 1.15 1.35
CA ASN A 38 -11.27 0.44 0.10
C ASN A 38 -12.36 0.71 -0.95
N ALA A 39 -13.62 0.92 -0.52
CA ALA A 39 -14.68 1.31 -1.43
C ALA A 39 -14.39 2.66 -2.09
N PHE A 40 -13.92 3.65 -1.32
CA PHE A 40 -13.50 4.94 -1.86
C PHE A 40 -12.36 4.76 -2.87
N SER A 41 -11.38 3.94 -2.54
CA SER A 41 -10.20 3.70 -3.40
C SER A 41 -10.61 3.06 -4.73
N LEU A 42 -11.54 2.11 -4.71
CA LEU A 42 -12.03 1.47 -5.94
C LEU A 42 -12.85 2.44 -6.78
N ALA A 43 -13.62 3.32 -6.16
CA ALA A 43 -14.32 4.38 -6.88
C ALA A 43 -13.32 5.34 -7.52
N GLN A 44 -12.29 5.75 -6.78
CA GLN A 44 -11.25 6.65 -7.28
C GLN A 44 -10.50 6.07 -8.48
N LEU A 45 -10.30 4.75 -8.50
CA LEU A 45 -9.60 4.06 -9.59
C LEU A 45 -10.20 4.36 -10.97
N ASN A 46 -11.50 4.62 -11.05
CA ASN A 46 -12.16 4.96 -12.31
C ASN A 46 -11.69 6.29 -12.90
N PHE A 47 -11.08 7.13 -12.08
CA PHE A 47 -10.64 8.48 -12.48
C PHE A 47 -9.11 8.60 -12.52
N LEU A 48 -8.40 7.49 -12.35
CA LEU A 48 -6.95 7.44 -12.40
C LEU A 48 -6.51 6.66 -13.63
N GLU A 49 -5.40 7.11 -14.24
CA GLU A 49 -4.73 6.38 -15.31
C GLU A 49 -3.50 5.69 -14.70
N ASP A 50 -3.10 4.56 -15.29
CA ASP A 50 -1.90 3.83 -14.88
C ASP A 50 -1.83 3.48 -13.38
N PHE A 51 -2.97 3.18 -12.78
CA PHE A 51 -3.05 2.73 -11.39
C PHE A 51 -3.53 1.29 -11.30
N HIS A 52 -3.09 0.63 -10.23
CA HIS A 52 -3.37 -0.78 -9.96
C HIS A 52 -3.97 -0.92 -8.56
N ALA A 53 -5.16 -1.52 -8.50
CA ALA A 53 -5.77 -1.92 -7.23
C ALA A 53 -5.49 -3.40 -7.03
N LYS A 54 -4.83 -3.75 -5.94
CA LYS A 54 -4.42 -5.12 -5.63
C LYS A 54 -4.92 -5.54 -4.26
N GLY A 55 -5.41 -6.79 -4.18
CA GLY A 55 -5.59 -7.45 -2.90
C GLY A 55 -4.26 -8.02 -2.43
N ILE A 56 -4.02 -7.93 -1.13
CA ILE A 56 -2.86 -8.55 -0.48
C ILE A 56 -3.35 -9.86 0.11
N TYR A 57 -2.79 -10.97 -0.37
CA TYR A 57 -3.24 -12.31 -0.01
C TYR A 57 -2.23 -13.04 0.85
N LEU A 58 -2.73 -13.71 1.87
CA LEU A 58 -1.98 -14.70 2.63
C LEU A 58 -2.54 -16.05 2.22
N ASP A 59 -1.77 -16.84 1.45
CA ASP A 59 -2.25 -18.04 0.79
C ASP A 59 -3.51 -17.69 -0.06
N ASN A 60 -4.67 -18.22 0.25
CA ASN A 60 -5.91 -17.98 -0.51
C ASN A 60 -6.81 -16.91 0.12
N GLU A 61 -6.38 -16.27 1.21
CA GLU A 61 -7.20 -15.31 1.92
C GLU A 61 -6.71 -13.87 1.67
N MET A 62 -7.61 -12.99 1.24
CA MET A 62 -7.29 -11.56 1.14
C MET A 62 -7.25 -10.95 2.53
N ILE A 63 -6.10 -10.42 2.91
CA ILE A 63 -5.88 -9.82 4.23
C ILE A 63 -5.59 -8.33 4.17
N GLY A 64 -5.46 -7.76 3.00
CA GLY A 64 -5.16 -6.35 2.84
C GLY A 64 -5.45 -5.84 1.44
N PHE A 65 -5.20 -4.56 1.25
CA PHE A 65 -5.50 -3.87 0.00
C PHE A 65 -4.47 -2.77 -0.24
N THR A 66 -4.12 -2.55 -1.49
CA THR A 66 -3.22 -1.48 -1.89
C THR A 66 -3.64 -0.89 -3.23
N LEU A 67 -3.36 0.40 -3.41
CA LEU A 67 -3.60 1.15 -4.63
C LEU A 67 -2.35 1.95 -4.96
N TYR A 68 -1.74 1.71 -6.11
CA TYR A 68 -0.51 2.39 -6.51
C TYR A 68 -0.46 2.54 -8.03
N GLY A 69 0.33 3.50 -8.49
CA GLY A 69 0.48 3.77 -9.90
C GLY A 69 1.27 5.04 -10.15
N ILE A 70 1.19 5.54 -11.38
CA ILE A 70 1.91 6.74 -11.80
C ILE A 70 1.03 7.96 -11.55
N ASP A 71 1.53 8.88 -10.70
CA ASP A 71 0.85 10.13 -10.41
C ASP A 71 0.93 11.07 -11.62
N GLU A 72 -0.18 11.72 -11.93
CA GLU A 72 -0.23 12.56 -13.14
C GLU A 72 0.51 13.90 -12.99
N GLU A 73 0.83 14.34 -11.78
CA GLU A 73 1.53 15.60 -11.55
C GLU A 73 3.05 15.45 -11.71
N ASP A 74 3.65 14.45 -11.04
CA ASP A 74 5.11 14.27 -11.08
C ASP A 74 5.57 13.16 -12.03
N HIS A 75 4.65 12.38 -12.59
CA HIS A 75 4.92 11.25 -13.47
C HIS A 75 5.82 10.18 -12.86
N GLU A 76 5.84 10.10 -11.53
CA GLU A 76 6.53 9.07 -10.77
C GLU A 76 5.52 8.17 -10.07
N TYR A 77 5.97 7.01 -9.59
CA TYR A 77 5.08 6.11 -8.85
C TYR A 77 4.72 6.65 -7.48
N TRP A 78 3.47 6.40 -7.10
CA TRP A 78 2.95 6.69 -5.77
C TRP A 78 2.18 5.49 -5.25
N ILE A 79 2.27 5.26 -3.95
CA ILE A 79 1.37 4.36 -3.25
C ILE A 79 0.31 5.23 -2.59
N TYR A 80 -0.92 5.17 -3.12
CA TYR A 80 -2.02 5.98 -2.59
C TYR A 80 -2.68 5.33 -1.38
N ARG A 81 -2.73 4.00 -1.34
CA ARG A 81 -3.38 3.24 -0.27
C ARG A 81 -2.59 1.99 0.04
N MET A 82 -2.48 1.70 1.33
CA MET A 82 -1.89 0.47 1.85
C MET A 82 -2.55 0.16 3.18
N MET A 83 -3.23 -0.98 3.29
CA MET A 83 -3.84 -1.37 4.56
C MET A 83 -3.80 -2.87 4.74
N ILE A 84 -3.75 -3.29 6.00
CA ILE A 84 -3.93 -4.68 6.40
C ILE A 84 -5.19 -4.74 7.27
N ASP A 85 -6.02 -5.72 7.01
CA ASP A 85 -7.26 -5.93 7.78
C ASP A 85 -6.94 -6.08 9.28
N GLU A 86 -7.80 -5.52 10.12
CA GLU A 86 -7.57 -5.46 11.59
C GLU A 86 -7.27 -6.83 12.21
N ARG A 87 -7.88 -7.90 11.67
CA ARG A 87 -7.69 -9.27 12.17
C ARG A 87 -6.29 -9.83 11.89
N HIS A 88 -5.53 -9.19 11.02
CA HIS A 88 -4.22 -9.66 10.57
C HIS A 88 -3.09 -8.69 10.90
N GLN A 89 -3.36 -7.62 11.61
CA GLN A 89 -2.33 -6.65 12.00
C GLN A 89 -1.46 -7.18 13.14
N GLY A 90 -0.29 -6.56 13.32
CA GLY A 90 0.64 -6.92 14.39
C GLY A 90 1.47 -8.16 14.10
N LYS A 91 1.50 -8.66 12.88
CA LYS A 91 2.21 -9.89 12.48
C LYS A 91 3.30 -9.64 11.42
N GLY A 92 3.58 -8.37 11.10
CA GLY A 92 4.59 -8.02 10.11
C GLY A 92 4.12 -8.04 8.67
N TYR A 93 2.85 -8.26 8.40
CA TYR A 93 2.33 -8.35 7.03
C TYR A 93 2.34 -7.01 6.30
N GLY A 94 2.17 -5.89 7.01
CA GLY A 94 2.25 -4.56 6.40
C GLY A 94 3.60 -4.31 5.76
N LYS A 95 4.66 -4.65 6.47
CA LYS A 95 6.04 -4.53 5.98
C LYS A 95 6.26 -5.42 4.76
N GLU A 96 5.83 -6.68 4.82
CA GLU A 96 5.96 -7.61 3.71
C GLU A 96 5.16 -7.12 2.48
N ALA A 97 3.98 -6.56 2.69
CA ALA A 97 3.15 -6.04 1.62
C ALA A 97 3.81 -4.85 0.92
N VAL A 98 4.40 -3.92 1.68
CA VAL A 98 5.14 -2.78 1.11
C VAL A 98 6.29 -3.28 0.24
N LYS A 99 7.02 -4.29 0.71
CA LYS A 99 8.11 -4.90 -0.05
C LYS A 99 7.61 -5.47 -1.38
N LEU A 100 6.48 -6.16 -1.37
CA LEU A 100 5.87 -6.71 -2.59
C LEU A 100 5.48 -5.61 -3.58
N VAL A 101 4.94 -4.51 -3.09
CA VAL A 101 4.57 -3.37 -3.96
C VAL A 101 5.82 -2.75 -4.58
N ILE A 102 6.87 -2.54 -3.79
CA ILE A 102 8.14 -2.02 -4.31
C ILE A 102 8.71 -2.94 -5.40
N GLU A 103 8.70 -4.24 -5.17
CA GLU A 103 9.17 -5.22 -6.15
C GLU A 103 8.30 -5.23 -7.41
N ASP A 104 6.99 -5.14 -7.28
CA ASP A 104 6.09 -5.07 -8.44
C ASP A 104 6.35 -3.81 -9.26
N ILE A 105 6.46 -2.66 -8.63
CA ILE A 105 6.77 -1.40 -9.31
C ILE A 105 8.13 -1.51 -10.01
N LYS A 106 9.13 -2.07 -9.35
CA LYS A 106 10.46 -2.26 -9.92
C LYS A 106 10.41 -3.08 -11.21
N ASN A 107 9.51 -4.07 -11.27
CA ASN A 107 9.38 -4.94 -12.44
C ASN A 107 8.61 -4.28 -13.59
N ILE A 108 7.68 -3.38 -13.30
CA ILE A 108 6.81 -2.78 -14.32
C ILE A 108 7.24 -1.37 -14.74
N LYS A 109 8.05 -0.68 -13.94
CA LYS A 109 8.46 0.69 -14.21
C LYS A 109 9.35 0.80 -15.44
N GLU A 110 9.33 1.99 -16.06
CA GLU A 110 10.30 2.36 -17.07
C GLU A 110 11.58 2.88 -16.40
N ASP A 111 12.69 2.91 -17.15
CA ASP A 111 13.99 3.37 -16.62
C ASP A 111 13.96 4.81 -16.13
N ARG A 112 13.10 5.66 -16.71
CA ARG A 112 12.94 7.05 -16.29
C ARG A 112 12.32 7.22 -14.91
N HIS A 113 11.60 6.20 -14.42
CA HIS A 113 10.99 6.25 -13.09
C HIS A 113 12.04 5.91 -12.03
N GLN A 114 12.24 6.85 -11.11
CA GLN A 114 13.33 6.76 -10.13
C GLN A 114 12.84 6.59 -8.70
N THR A 115 11.59 6.95 -8.42
CA THR A 115 11.12 7.06 -7.05
C THR A 115 9.73 6.48 -6.87
N ILE A 116 9.42 6.16 -5.62
CA ILE A 116 8.06 5.87 -5.15
C ILE A 116 7.79 6.86 -4.02
N THR A 117 6.69 7.58 -4.10
CA THR A 117 6.26 8.52 -3.07
C THR A 117 4.99 8.01 -2.38
N LEU A 118 4.86 8.31 -1.12
CA LEU A 118 3.63 8.09 -0.36
C LEU A 118 3.51 9.18 0.69
N SER A 119 2.35 9.24 1.32
CA SER A 119 2.12 10.19 2.41
C SER A 119 1.39 9.49 3.55
N TYR A 120 1.55 10.03 4.75
CA TYR A 120 0.84 9.57 5.94
C TYR A 120 0.68 10.73 6.91
N GLU A 121 -0.33 10.66 7.77
CA GLU A 121 -0.49 11.68 8.78
C GLU A 121 0.73 11.70 9.70
N PRO A 122 1.25 12.90 10.07
CA PRO A 122 2.46 13.01 10.90
C PRO A 122 2.36 12.28 12.23
N THR A 123 1.15 12.07 12.75
CA THR A 123 0.91 11.36 14.02
C THR A 123 0.82 9.85 13.85
N ASN A 124 0.84 9.34 12.64
CA ASN A 124 0.78 7.91 12.38
C ASN A 124 2.17 7.27 12.49
N ASP A 125 2.63 7.10 13.74
CA ASP A 125 3.97 6.57 14.02
C ASP A 125 4.16 5.14 13.52
N HIS A 126 3.09 4.36 13.51
CA HIS A 126 3.15 2.97 13.02
C HIS A 126 3.50 2.93 11.52
N ALA A 127 2.81 3.74 10.72
CA ALA A 127 3.10 3.85 9.28
C ALA A 127 4.52 4.36 9.05
N LYS A 128 4.91 5.42 9.77
CA LYS A 128 6.25 5.99 9.67
C LYS A 128 7.33 4.93 9.88
N ARG A 129 7.21 4.12 10.93
CA ARG A 129 8.20 3.07 11.23
C ARG A 129 8.28 2.02 10.13
N ILE A 130 7.14 1.57 9.60
CA ILE A 130 7.11 0.59 8.53
C ILE A 130 7.81 1.13 7.29
N TYR A 131 7.45 2.34 6.87
CA TYR A 131 7.99 2.91 5.64
C TYR A 131 9.47 3.24 5.75
N GLU A 132 9.93 3.76 6.90
CA GLU A 132 11.35 3.98 7.13
C GLU A 132 12.16 2.70 7.03
N LYS A 133 11.66 1.60 7.60
CA LYS A 133 12.32 0.29 7.52
C LYS A 133 12.40 -0.23 6.08
N MET A 134 11.47 0.17 5.24
CA MET A 134 11.45 -0.24 3.82
C MET A 134 12.31 0.66 2.94
N GLY A 135 12.91 1.70 3.48
CA GLY A 135 13.80 2.59 2.73
C GLY A 135 13.17 3.91 2.30
N PHE A 136 11.97 4.21 2.75
CA PHE A 136 11.37 5.52 2.51
C PHE A 136 11.97 6.54 3.46
N GLN A 137 12.25 7.73 2.95
CA GLN A 137 12.76 8.85 3.74
C GLN A 137 11.77 10.00 3.65
N GLU A 138 11.45 10.58 4.80
CA GLU A 138 10.60 11.78 4.82
C GLU A 138 11.26 12.91 4.06
N ILE A 139 10.46 13.61 3.26
CA ILE A 139 10.91 14.82 2.57
C ILE A 139 10.71 15.97 3.53
N GLU A 140 11.79 16.48 4.10
CA GLU A 140 11.76 17.52 5.13
C GLU A 140 10.99 18.76 4.65
N GLY A 141 10.06 19.20 5.50
CA GLY A 141 9.25 20.39 5.22
C GLY A 141 8.13 20.18 4.19
N LEU A 142 7.99 18.98 3.62
CA LEU A 142 6.96 18.74 2.61
C LEU A 142 5.76 18.03 3.22
N ILE A 143 4.81 18.83 3.69
CA ILE A 143 3.52 18.40 4.20
C ILE A 143 2.45 18.94 3.26
N ILE A 144 1.66 18.05 2.64
CA ILE A 144 0.57 18.42 1.74
C ILE A 144 -0.73 17.83 2.30
N ASP A 145 -1.76 18.69 2.41
CA ASP A 145 -3.08 18.28 2.95
C ASP A 145 -2.97 17.61 4.32
N ASN A 146 -2.08 18.14 5.19
CA ASN A 146 -1.79 17.61 6.52
C ASN A 146 -1.13 16.24 6.54
N GLU A 147 -0.54 15.80 5.43
CA GLU A 147 0.18 14.54 5.36
C GLU A 147 1.65 14.76 5.03
N GLN A 148 2.52 14.06 5.76
CA GLN A 148 3.95 14.06 5.52
C GLN A 148 4.27 13.17 4.32
N LEU A 149 5.02 13.70 3.36
CA LEU A 149 5.49 12.93 2.22
C LEU A 149 6.79 12.21 2.56
N ALA A 150 6.90 10.98 2.05
CA ALA A 150 8.11 10.18 2.15
C ALA A 150 8.40 9.53 0.80
N ARG A 151 9.67 9.31 0.50
CA ARG A 151 10.11 8.85 -0.82
C ARG A 151 11.11 7.72 -0.73
N PHE A 152 10.91 6.72 -1.55
CA PHE A 152 11.84 5.64 -1.82
C PHE A 152 12.53 5.91 -3.16
N THR A 153 13.86 5.75 -3.21
CA THR A 153 14.65 5.91 -4.45
C THR A 153 15.21 4.56 -4.86
N PHE A 154 14.97 4.19 -6.11
CA PHE A 154 15.49 2.94 -6.67
C PHE A 154 16.99 2.97 -6.83
#